data_3541d08cd1ad47732656cffe95fd7d86
#
_entry.id   3541d08cd1ad47732656cffe95fd7d86
#
_cell.length_a   1.000
_cell.length_b   1.000
_cell.length_c   1.000
_cell.angle_alpha   90.00
_cell.angle_beta   90.00
_cell.angle_gamma   90.00
#
_symmetry.space_group_name_H-M   'P 1'
#
loop_
_entity.id
_entity.type
_entity.pdbx_description
1 polymer ?
#
loop_
_entity_poly.entity_id
_entity_poly.type
_entity_poly.pdbx_seq_one_letter_code
_entity_poly.pdbx_strand_id
1 'polypeptide(L)'
;IFYIGKGINNRIFQHEEKLDNSNKSNRIKEILSSGNKIKKLIISYGLSEKEAFVAESTLINIMNYIDSQSLTNVVSGHHTAPVITAEDFEKIYGAEILSKEDIFRNLLIVKINSLYKYDMSDSQVMECARGHWIIDTKRAENCDYLIAVNHGLIVGVYENMKWYSSGVETPFYPRLRKENLSRSNRKYCTCQAVNKPNIYINKNIADLVNMTQNPISYINGRKN
;
A
#
# COMPACT_ATOMS: atom_id res chain seq x y z
N ILE A 1 -4.24 -20.54 12.81
CA ILE A 1 -2.91 -20.51 12.11
C ILE A 1 -2.23 -19.22 12.58
N PHE A 2 -0.99 -19.28 13.02
CA PHE A 2 -0.26 -18.09 13.47
C PHE A 2 0.96 -17.78 12.60
N TYR A 3 1.39 -18.67 11.72
CA TYR A 3 2.52 -18.46 10.83
C TYR A 3 2.38 -19.29 9.56
N ILE A 4 2.71 -18.70 8.44
CA ILE A 4 2.79 -19.31 7.11
C ILE A 4 4.20 -19.05 6.58
N GLY A 5 4.84 -20.03 5.95
CA GLY A 5 6.18 -19.85 5.42
C GLY A 5 6.56 -20.93 4.42
N LYS A 6 7.42 -20.56 3.48
CA LYS A 6 8.10 -21.51 2.61
C LYS A 6 9.38 -22.06 3.27
N GLY A 7 9.80 -23.21 2.87
CA GLY A 7 11.03 -23.81 3.37
C GLY A 7 11.52 -24.96 2.52
N ILE A 8 12.79 -25.31 2.70
CA ILE A 8 13.43 -26.48 2.11
C ILE A 8 13.91 -27.41 3.21
N ASN A 9 14.05 -28.68 2.91
CA ASN A 9 14.53 -29.72 3.84
C ASN A 9 13.76 -29.69 5.18
N ASN A 10 14.47 -29.77 6.30
CA ASN A 10 13.90 -29.82 7.66
C ASN A 10 13.61 -28.46 8.30
N ARG A 11 13.54 -27.37 7.53
CA ARG A 11 13.37 -25.99 8.08
C ARG A 11 12.12 -25.84 8.94
N ILE A 12 11.05 -26.56 8.62
CA ILE A 12 9.79 -26.51 9.39
C ILE A 12 9.98 -26.98 10.84
N PHE A 13 10.95 -27.85 11.13
CA PHE A 13 11.22 -28.36 12.47
C PHE A 13 12.18 -27.47 13.27
N GLN A 14 12.99 -26.66 12.60
CA GLN A 14 13.98 -25.79 13.25
C GLN A 14 13.38 -24.57 13.97
N HIS A 15 12.12 -24.23 13.71
CA HIS A 15 11.48 -23.06 14.31
C HIS A 15 11.26 -23.16 15.83
N GLU A 16 11.18 -24.37 16.38
CA GLU A 16 11.08 -24.58 17.82
C GLU A 16 12.46 -24.66 18.51
N GLU A 17 13.49 -25.02 17.76
CA GLU A 17 14.85 -25.16 18.26
C GLU A 17 15.62 -23.84 18.31
N LYS A 18 15.32 -22.93 17.39
CA LYS A 18 16.01 -21.64 17.23
C LYS A 18 15.04 -20.48 17.47
N LEU A 19 14.74 -20.22 18.75
CA LEU A 19 13.86 -19.13 19.14
C LEU A 19 14.66 -17.82 19.29
N ASP A 20 14.19 -16.78 18.61
CA ASP A 20 14.68 -15.39 18.69
C ASP A 20 13.66 -14.47 19.36
N ASN A 21 13.78 -13.15 19.19
CA ASN A 21 12.83 -12.17 19.71
C ASN A 21 11.75 -11.76 18.69
N SER A 22 11.54 -12.55 17.64
CA SER A 22 10.48 -12.29 16.66
C SER A 22 9.08 -12.60 17.22
N ASN A 23 8.06 -11.97 16.63
CA ASN A 23 6.66 -12.24 16.98
C ASN A 23 6.32 -13.72 16.86
N LYS A 24 6.84 -14.39 15.83
CA LYS A 24 6.69 -15.84 15.65
C LYS A 24 7.28 -16.62 16.83
N SER A 25 8.52 -16.34 17.22
CA SER A 25 9.18 -17.03 18.34
C SER A 25 8.49 -16.76 19.66
N ASN A 26 7.99 -15.55 19.89
CA ASN A 26 7.21 -15.22 21.09
C ASN A 26 5.91 -16.02 21.14
N ARG A 27 5.21 -16.15 20.01
CA ARG A 27 3.99 -16.97 19.93
C ARG A 27 4.26 -18.44 20.15
N ILE A 28 5.37 -18.97 19.65
CA ILE A 28 5.82 -20.35 19.91
C ILE A 28 6.05 -20.55 21.41
N LYS A 29 6.78 -19.66 22.08
CA LYS A 29 7.05 -19.72 23.51
C LYS A 29 5.76 -19.73 24.35
N GLU A 30 4.81 -18.86 23.99
CA GLU A 30 3.49 -18.77 24.64
C GLU A 30 2.72 -20.09 24.55
N ILE A 31 2.64 -20.69 23.35
CA ILE A 31 1.96 -21.97 23.12
C ILE A 31 2.59 -23.10 23.95
N LEU A 32 3.92 -23.19 23.92
CA LEU A 32 4.63 -24.24 24.65
C LEU A 32 4.54 -24.06 26.17
N SER A 33 4.63 -22.83 26.69
CA SER A 33 4.51 -22.53 28.12
C SER A 33 3.12 -22.81 28.68
N SER A 34 2.09 -22.77 27.85
CA SER A 34 0.71 -23.14 28.22
C SER A 34 0.45 -24.66 28.14
N GLY A 35 1.50 -25.48 27.94
CA GLY A 35 1.38 -26.94 27.85
C GLY A 35 0.82 -27.46 26.53
N ASN A 36 0.63 -26.60 25.54
CA ASN A 36 0.12 -26.97 24.24
C ASN A 36 1.25 -27.37 23.27
N LYS A 37 0.90 -28.08 22.19
CA LYS A 37 1.81 -28.48 21.14
C LYS A 37 1.59 -27.70 19.86
N ILE A 38 2.67 -27.44 19.12
CA ILE A 38 2.58 -26.79 17.81
C ILE A 38 2.25 -27.84 16.76
N LYS A 39 1.14 -27.63 16.06
CA LYS A 39 0.78 -28.44 14.90
C LYS A 39 1.44 -27.84 13.64
N LYS A 40 2.23 -28.65 12.96
CA LYS A 40 2.89 -28.31 11.70
C LYS A 40 2.10 -28.92 10.54
N LEU A 41 1.78 -28.12 9.54
CA LEU A 41 1.05 -28.56 8.34
C LEU A 41 1.91 -28.27 7.11
N ILE A 42 2.00 -29.25 6.23
CA ILE A 42 2.56 -29.07 4.88
C ILE A 42 1.39 -28.92 3.92
N ILE A 43 1.21 -27.74 3.39
CA ILE A 43 0.09 -27.40 2.51
C ILE A 43 0.39 -27.82 1.06
N SER A 44 1.66 -27.66 0.64
CA SER A 44 2.11 -28.03 -0.71
C SER A 44 3.59 -28.41 -0.67
N TYR A 45 4.00 -29.28 -1.58
CA TYR A 45 5.39 -29.75 -1.70
C TYR A 45 5.74 -30.00 -3.17
N GLY A 46 7.04 -30.16 -3.45
CA GLY A 46 7.52 -30.39 -4.83
C GLY A 46 7.50 -29.13 -5.70
N LEU A 47 7.38 -27.95 -5.08
CA LEU A 47 7.33 -26.67 -5.78
C LEU A 47 8.73 -26.15 -6.08
N SER A 48 8.87 -25.45 -7.21
CA SER A 48 10.01 -24.56 -7.45
C SER A 48 10.00 -23.40 -6.47
N GLU A 49 11.11 -22.70 -6.32
CA GLU A 49 11.19 -21.53 -5.42
C GLU A 49 10.17 -20.45 -5.77
N LYS A 50 9.96 -20.17 -7.07
CA LYS A 50 8.98 -19.19 -7.55
C LYS A 50 7.55 -19.60 -7.18
N GLU A 51 7.18 -20.86 -7.39
CA GLU A 51 5.87 -21.38 -7.02
C GLU A 51 5.64 -21.36 -5.52
N ALA A 52 6.67 -21.72 -4.73
CA ALA A 52 6.61 -21.67 -3.27
C ALA A 52 6.39 -20.23 -2.76
N PHE A 53 7.01 -19.22 -3.38
CA PHE A 53 6.76 -17.82 -3.07
C PHE A 53 5.33 -17.39 -3.39
N VAL A 54 4.80 -17.79 -4.55
CA VAL A 54 3.41 -17.47 -4.92
C VAL A 54 2.43 -18.12 -3.94
N ALA A 55 2.63 -19.40 -3.62
CA ALA A 55 1.78 -20.13 -2.68
C ALA A 55 1.80 -19.48 -1.28
N GLU A 56 2.99 -19.19 -0.74
CA GLU A 56 3.16 -18.53 0.56
C GLU A 56 2.44 -17.18 0.60
N SER A 57 2.69 -16.32 -0.39
CA SER A 57 2.13 -14.98 -0.42
C SER A 57 0.60 -14.98 -0.61
N THR A 58 0.07 -15.90 -1.43
CA THR A 58 -1.38 -16.05 -1.61
C THR A 58 -2.07 -16.47 -0.31
N LEU A 59 -1.48 -17.42 0.41
CA LEU A 59 -2.01 -17.88 1.70
C LEU A 59 -1.94 -16.78 2.77
N ILE A 60 -0.84 -16.02 2.82
CA ILE A 60 -0.70 -14.88 3.74
C ILE A 60 -1.76 -13.82 3.42
N ASN A 61 -1.96 -13.49 2.15
CA ASN A 61 -2.93 -12.49 1.74
C ASN A 61 -4.36 -12.88 2.10
N ILE A 62 -4.77 -14.11 1.84
CA ILE A 62 -6.13 -14.56 2.18
C ILE A 62 -6.35 -14.64 3.69
N MET A 63 -5.35 -15.08 4.46
CA MET A 63 -5.44 -15.11 5.91
C MET A 63 -5.55 -13.71 6.50
N ASN A 64 -4.77 -12.75 6.00
CA ASN A 64 -4.85 -11.35 6.42
C ASN A 64 -6.17 -10.67 6.00
N TYR A 65 -6.79 -11.12 4.91
CA TYR A 65 -8.12 -10.66 4.51
C TYR A 65 -9.21 -11.16 5.46
N ILE A 66 -9.11 -12.44 5.90
CA ILE A 66 -10.07 -13.04 6.85
C ILE A 66 -9.86 -12.49 8.26
N ASP A 67 -8.61 -12.44 8.72
CA ASP A 67 -8.24 -11.97 10.07
C ASP A 67 -6.84 -11.35 10.04
N SER A 68 -6.79 -10.03 10.05
CA SER A 68 -5.53 -9.25 9.95
C SER A 68 -4.61 -9.38 11.17
N GLN A 69 -5.05 -10.01 12.26
CA GLN A 69 -4.28 -10.17 13.49
C GLN A 69 -3.84 -11.61 13.76
N SER A 70 -4.26 -12.57 12.94
CA SER A 70 -3.99 -14.00 13.19
C SER A 70 -2.55 -14.41 12.92
N LEU A 71 -1.87 -13.76 11.97
CA LEU A 71 -0.53 -14.13 11.55
C LEU A 71 0.57 -13.30 12.21
N THR A 72 1.65 -13.97 12.56
CA THR A 72 2.90 -13.35 13.03
C THR A 72 3.89 -13.01 11.89
N ASN A 73 3.47 -13.17 10.65
CA ASN A 73 4.26 -12.82 9.48
C ASN A 73 4.46 -11.30 9.41
N VAL A 74 5.71 -10.85 9.43
CA VAL A 74 6.08 -9.42 9.42
C VAL A 74 5.95 -8.81 8.02
N VAL A 75 6.09 -9.63 6.99
CA VAL A 75 6.07 -9.20 5.58
C VAL A 75 4.90 -9.88 4.89
N SER A 76 3.98 -9.06 4.37
CA SER A 76 3.04 -9.50 3.34
C SER A 76 3.86 -9.98 2.14
N GLY A 77 3.56 -11.17 1.61
CA GLY A 77 4.37 -11.81 0.59
C GLY A 77 4.82 -10.87 -0.53
N HIS A 78 6.09 -10.93 -0.88
CA HIS A 78 6.64 -10.13 -1.97
C HIS A 78 5.99 -10.50 -3.30
N HIS A 79 5.56 -9.51 -4.08
CA HIS A 79 5.14 -9.62 -5.49
C HIS A 79 3.76 -10.23 -5.80
N THR A 80 2.85 -10.36 -4.86
CA THR A 80 1.46 -10.71 -5.19
C THR A 80 0.53 -9.51 -5.02
N ALA A 81 -0.43 -9.39 -5.94
CA ALA A 81 -1.51 -8.43 -5.80
C ALA A 81 -2.32 -8.70 -4.52
N PRO A 82 -2.82 -7.67 -3.83
CA PRO A 82 -3.69 -7.85 -2.68
C PRO A 82 -4.97 -8.60 -3.06
N VAL A 83 -5.65 -9.18 -2.08
CA VAL A 83 -7.01 -9.68 -2.28
C VAL A 83 -7.92 -8.47 -2.58
N ILE A 84 -8.65 -8.53 -3.69
CA ILE A 84 -9.60 -7.51 -4.12
C ILE A 84 -10.92 -8.15 -4.50
N THR A 85 -12.02 -7.39 -4.48
CA THR A 85 -13.31 -7.87 -4.97
C THR A 85 -13.34 -7.95 -6.50
N ALA A 86 -14.26 -8.71 -7.07
CA ALA A 86 -14.45 -8.76 -8.51
C ALA A 86 -14.83 -7.39 -9.09
N GLU A 87 -15.67 -6.64 -8.37
CA GLU A 87 -16.11 -5.30 -8.73
C GLU A 87 -14.93 -4.31 -8.76
N ASP A 88 -14.00 -4.43 -7.82
CA ASP A 88 -12.82 -3.56 -7.79
C ASP A 88 -11.79 -3.97 -8.84
N PHE A 89 -11.71 -5.27 -9.13
CA PHE A 89 -10.92 -5.76 -10.26
C PHE A 89 -11.43 -5.18 -11.58
N GLU A 90 -12.75 -5.20 -11.81
CA GLU A 90 -13.38 -4.59 -12.98
C GLU A 90 -13.13 -3.08 -13.06
N LYS A 91 -13.24 -2.35 -11.95
CA LYS A 91 -12.92 -0.92 -11.92
C LYS A 91 -11.47 -0.61 -12.30
N ILE A 92 -10.51 -1.43 -11.85
CA ILE A 92 -9.09 -1.21 -12.14
C ILE A 92 -8.76 -1.54 -13.58
N TYR A 93 -9.18 -2.72 -14.05
CA TYR A 93 -8.78 -3.24 -15.36
C TYR A 93 -9.74 -2.87 -16.49
N GLY A 94 -10.99 -2.55 -16.19
CA GLY A 94 -11.98 -2.00 -17.13
C GLY A 94 -11.97 -0.48 -17.23
N ALA A 95 -11.17 0.22 -16.42
CA ALA A 95 -11.08 1.67 -16.45
C ALA A 95 -10.54 2.16 -17.81
N GLU A 96 -11.15 3.19 -18.34
CA GLU A 96 -10.67 3.87 -19.56
C GLU A 96 -9.25 4.40 -19.33
N ILE A 97 -8.36 4.14 -20.29
CA ILE A 97 -6.98 4.58 -20.23
C ILE A 97 -6.93 6.09 -20.47
N LEU A 98 -6.31 6.81 -19.54
CA LEU A 98 -6.06 8.23 -19.70
C LEU A 98 -4.92 8.43 -20.70
N SER A 99 -5.19 9.10 -21.81
CA SER A 99 -4.16 9.41 -22.79
C SER A 99 -3.37 10.66 -22.36
N LYS A 100 -2.15 10.79 -22.87
CA LYS A 100 -1.34 12.00 -22.64
C LYS A 100 -2.00 13.24 -23.24
N GLU A 101 -2.80 13.00 -24.27
CA GLU A 101 -3.59 14.02 -24.98
C GLU A 101 -4.66 14.67 -24.11
N ASP A 102 -5.16 13.96 -23.11
CA ASP A 102 -6.21 14.44 -22.20
C ASP A 102 -5.64 15.23 -21.01
N ILE A 103 -4.32 15.36 -20.90
CA ILE A 103 -3.69 16.05 -19.78
C ILE A 103 -3.40 17.50 -20.12
N PHE A 104 -4.25 18.39 -19.68
CA PHE A 104 -4.15 19.85 -19.87
C PHE A 104 -3.63 20.59 -18.64
N ARG A 105 -3.42 19.89 -17.54
CA ARG A 105 -3.01 20.44 -16.24
C ARG A 105 -1.75 19.76 -15.72
N ASN A 106 -0.96 20.47 -14.95
CA ASN A 106 0.18 19.88 -14.26
C ASN A 106 -0.31 19.00 -13.12
N LEU A 107 0.07 17.74 -13.14
CA LEU A 107 -0.39 16.73 -12.20
C LEU A 107 0.75 16.29 -11.27
N LEU A 108 0.48 16.30 -9.97
CA LEU A 108 1.25 15.61 -8.97
C LEU A 108 0.57 14.27 -8.68
N ILE A 109 1.23 13.18 -9.01
CA ILE A 109 0.70 11.82 -8.80
C ILE A 109 1.25 11.26 -7.49
N VAL A 110 0.37 10.78 -6.62
CA VAL A 110 0.74 10.02 -5.42
C VAL A 110 0.13 8.63 -5.48
N LYS A 111 0.99 7.62 -5.43
CA LYS A 111 0.59 6.22 -5.43
C LYS A 111 0.31 5.79 -3.99
N ILE A 112 -0.94 5.48 -3.69
CA ILE A 112 -1.41 5.13 -2.35
C ILE A 112 -1.69 3.63 -2.18
N ASN A 113 -1.13 2.78 -3.04
CA ASN A 113 -1.39 1.33 -3.11
C ASN A 113 -1.31 0.62 -1.75
N SER A 114 -0.33 0.96 -0.90
CA SER A 114 -0.16 0.36 0.43
C SER A 114 -1.11 0.91 1.49
N LEU A 115 -1.81 1.99 1.18
CA LEU A 115 -2.65 2.73 2.11
C LEU A 115 -4.13 2.59 1.80
N TYR A 116 -4.45 2.44 0.51
CA TYR A 116 -5.81 2.36 0.00
C TYR A 116 -6.48 1.06 0.43
N LYS A 117 -7.75 1.18 0.82
CA LYS A 117 -8.68 0.07 1.00
C LYS A 117 -9.94 0.37 0.22
N TYR A 118 -10.57 -0.66 -0.33
CA TYR A 118 -11.71 -0.50 -1.25
C TYR A 118 -12.97 0.06 -0.58
N ASP A 119 -13.09 -0.06 0.73
CA ASP A 119 -14.19 0.48 1.54
C ASP A 119 -13.95 1.90 2.07
N MET A 120 -12.87 2.56 1.64
CA MET A 120 -12.57 3.92 2.07
C MET A 120 -13.55 4.94 1.51
N SER A 121 -14.00 5.84 2.37
CA SER A 121 -14.70 7.06 1.95
C SER A 121 -13.77 8.03 1.23
N ASP A 122 -14.33 8.95 0.43
CA ASP A 122 -13.57 9.99 -0.28
C ASP A 122 -12.66 10.79 0.68
N SER A 123 -13.11 11.04 1.91
CA SER A 123 -12.30 11.72 2.94
C SER A 123 -11.10 10.88 3.39
N GLN A 124 -11.26 9.58 3.53
CA GLN A 124 -10.17 8.68 3.88
C GLN A 124 -9.15 8.53 2.74
N VAL A 125 -9.61 8.51 1.48
CA VAL A 125 -8.73 8.54 0.30
C VAL A 125 -7.93 9.83 0.26
N MET A 126 -8.56 10.97 0.53
CA MET A 126 -7.89 12.27 0.63
C MET A 126 -6.81 12.25 1.73
N GLU A 127 -7.11 11.69 2.91
CA GLU A 127 -6.12 11.54 3.99
C GLU A 127 -4.92 10.67 3.56
N CYS A 128 -5.14 9.64 2.74
CA CYS A 128 -4.05 8.85 2.18
C CYS A 128 -3.19 9.64 1.19
N ALA A 129 -3.81 10.51 0.40
CA ALA A 129 -3.14 11.27 -0.65
C ALA A 129 -2.28 12.42 -0.12
N ARG A 130 -2.75 13.14 0.91
CA ARG A 130 -2.17 14.42 1.36
C ARG A 130 -0.90 14.34 2.20
N GLY A 131 -0.40 13.18 2.54
CA GLY A 131 0.87 13.10 3.25
C GLY A 131 1.24 11.69 3.72
N HIS A 132 2.37 11.45 4.31
CA HIS A 132 3.57 12.28 4.48
C HIS A 132 4.61 11.86 3.45
N TRP A 133 4.87 12.68 2.48
CA TRP A 133 5.69 12.34 1.32
C TRP A 133 7.07 13.01 1.39
N ILE A 134 8.09 12.35 0.87
CA ILE A 134 9.35 13.00 0.53
C ILE A 134 9.14 13.64 -0.84
N ILE A 135 9.05 14.96 -0.88
CA ILE A 135 8.61 15.70 -2.08
C ILE A 135 9.33 17.04 -2.18
N ASP A 136 9.60 17.47 -3.39
CA ASP A 136 9.98 18.85 -3.69
C ASP A 136 8.73 19.74 -3.67
N THR A 137 8.61 20.56 -2.63
CA THR A 137 7.44 21.43 -2.42
C THR A 137 7.31 22.49 -3.52
N LYS A 138 8.40 23.06 -4.02
CA LYS A 138 8.36 24.06 -5.11
C LYS A 138 7.78 23.45 -6.38
N ARG A 139 8.17 22.21 -6.70
CA ARG A 139 7.62 21.50 -7.86
C ARG A 139 6.17 21.10 -7.64
N ALA A 140 5.83 20.68 -6.43
CA ALA A 140 4.47 20.29 -6.07
C ALA A 140 3.48 21.48 -6.07
N GLU A 141 3.92 22.66 -5.66
CA GLU A 141 3.13 23.90 -5.69
C GLU A 141 2.83 24.39 -7.11
N ASN A 142 3.64 23.99 -8.10
CA ASN A 142 3.40 24.28 -9.51
C ASN A 142 2.43 23.29 -10.18
N CYS A 143 1.92 22.30 -9.46
CA CYS A 143 0.90 21.38 -9.97
C CYS A 143 -0.51 21.93 -9.70
N ASP A 144 -1.38 21.80 -10.69
CA ASP A 144 -2.78 22.18 -10.58
C ASP A 144 -3.57 21.19 -9.73
N TYR A 145 -3.24 19.88 -9.88
CA TYR A 145 -3.94 18.79 -9.19
C TYR A 145 -2.99 17.83 -8.51
N LEU A 146 -3.42 17.35 -7.34
CA LEU A 146 -2.92 16.17 -6.66
C LEU A 146 -3.81 14.99 -7.02
N ILE A 147 -3.25 13.96 -7.64
CA ILE A 147 -3.94 12.76 -8.12
C ILE A 147 -3.58 11.57 -7.24
N ALA A 148 -4.55 11.00 -6.56
CA ALA A 148 -4.38 9.75 -5.81
C ALA A 148 -4.59 8.55 -6.74
N VAL A 149 -3.60 7.65 -6.78
CA VAL A 149 -3.61 6.47 -7.66
C VAL A 149 -3.49 5.19 -6.85
N ASN A 150 -4.38 4.25 -7.12
CA ASN A 150 -4.32 2.88 -6.62
C ASN A 150 -4.19 1.90 -7.80
N HIS A 151 -3.05 1.19 -7.88
CA HIS A 151 -2.76 0.23 -8.96
C HIS A 151 -3.08 0.72 -10.39
N GLY A 152 -2.76 1.99 -10.66
CA GLY A 152 -3.03 2.64 -11.94
C GLY A 152 -4.38 3.35 -12.03
N LEU A 153 -5.36 2.99 -11.23
CA LEU A 153 -6.66 3.66 -11.19
C LEU A 153 -6.59 4.98 -10.41
N ILE A 154 -7.11 6.05 -10.98
CA ILE A 154 -7.26 7.34 -10.29
C ILE A 154 -8.47 7.25 -9.37
N VAL A 155 -8.21 7.29 -8.06
CA VAL A 155 -9.22 7.16 -6.99
C VAL A 155 -9.52 8.48 -6.28
N GLY A 156 -8.76 9.55 -6.57
CA GLY A 156 -9.01 10.87 -6.01
C GLY A 156 -8.31 11.97 -6.79
N VAL A 157 -8.96 13.14 -6.88
CA VAL A 157 -8.42 14.34 -7.54
C VAL A 157 -8.64 15.54 -6.62
N TYR A 158 -7.56 16.24 -6.29
CA TYR A 158 -7.57 17.32 -5.33
C TYR A 158 -6.86 18.55 -5.88
N GLU A 159 -7.28 19.72 -5.43
CA GLU A 159 -6.74 21.04 -5.80
C GLU A 159 -6.44 21.90 -4.58
N ASN A 160 -5.91 23.10 -4.81
CA ASN A 160 -5.60 24.08 -3.76
C ASN A 160 -4.64 23.53 -2.69
N MET A 161 -3.59 22.81 -3.13
CA MET A 161 -2.59 22.25 -2.24
C MET A 161 -1.76 23.34 -1.57
N LYS A 162 -1.64 23.25 -0.23
CA LYS A 162 -0.65 24.01 0.55
C LYS A 162 0.22 23.05 1.34
N TRP A 163 1.54 23.15 1.18
CA TRP A 163 2.49 22.19 1.71
C TRP A 163 3.13 22.64 3.01
N TYR A 164 3.28 21.70 3.95
CA TYR A 164 3.81 21.92 5.30
C TYR A 164 4.83 20.84 5.64
N SER A 165 5.78 21.16 6.52
CA SER A 165 6.68 20.15 7.08
C SER A 165 5.95 19.20 8.02
N SER A 166 6.20 17.92 7.88
CA SER A 166 5.70 16.91 8.82
C SER A 166 6.29 17.13 10.20
N GLY A 167 5.50 16.90 11.26
CA GLY A 167 5.90 17.14 12.64
C GLY A 167 5.35 18.42 13.26
N VAL A 168 4.83 19.35 12.48
CA VAL A 168 3.90 20.41 12.94
C VAL A 168 2.55 19.74 13.18
N GLU A 169 1.83 20.08 14.22
CA GLU A 169 0.56 19.42 14.57
C GLU A 169 -0.40 19.35 13.40
N THR A 170 -0.65 18.11 12.99
CA THR A 170 -1.70 17.80 12.03
C THR A 170 -2.76 16.98 12.72
N PRO A 171 -4.03 17.38 12.65
CA PRO A 171 -5.10 16.68 13.36
C PRO A 171 -5.35 15.25 12.85
N PHE A 172 -4.70 14.77 11.79
CA PHE A 172 -5.20 13.66 10.98
C PHE A 172 -4.24 12.50 10.70
N TYR A 173 -3.16 12.28 11.50
CA TYR A 173 -2.26 11.17 11.16
C TYR A 173 -1.93 10.18 12.27
N PRO A 174 -2.66 9.05 12.37
CA PRO A 174 -2.29 7.94 13.26
C PRO A 174 -1.14 7.07 12.73
N ARG A 175 -0.64 7.28 11.48
CA ARG A 175 0.23 6.31 10.79
C ARG A 175 1.70 6.35 11.13
N LEU A 176 2.20 7.50 11.55
CA LEU A 176 3.59 7.65 11.93
C LEU A 176 3.62 8.18 13.35
N ARG A 177 4.39 7.54 14.22
CA ARG A 177 4.65 8.09 15.55
C ARG A 177 5.21 9.51 15.41
N LYS A 178 4.72 10.45 16.22
CA LYS A 178 5.16 11.87 16.20
C LYS A 178 6.69 12.02 16.15
N GLU A 179 7.41 11.15 16.82
CA GLU A 179 8.88 11.10 16.87
C GLU A 179 9.53 10.80 15.50
N ASN A 180 8.89 10.03 14.65
CA ASN A 180 9.41 9.71 13.31
C ASN A 180 9.10 10.81 12.29
N LEU A 181 8.06 11.61 12.53
CA LEU A 181 7.67 12.73 11.67
C LEU A 181 8.58 13.93 11.84
N SER A 182 8.94 14.27 13.08
CA SER A 182 9.78 15.44 13.39
C SER A 182 11.22 15.33 12.86
N ARG A 183 11.70 14.10 12.61
CA ARG A 183 13.06 13.81 12.09
C ARG A 183 13.11 13.55 10.58
N SER A 184 11.98 13.65 9.87
CA SER A 184 11.89 13.29 8.46
C SER A 184 11.76 14.52 7.56
N ASN A 185 12.35 14.46 6.35
CA ASN A 185 12.16 15.46 5.27
C ASN A 185 10.75 15.41 4.69
N ARG A 186 9.82 14.75 5.37
CA ARG A 186 8.47 14.50 4.84
C ARG A 186 7.63 15.76 4.91
N LYS A 187 6.74 15.88 3.94
CA LYS A 187 5.77 16.96 3.80
C LYS A 187 4.36 16.40 3.74
N TYR A 188 3.42 17.19 4.18
CA TYR A 188 1.98 16.94 3.98
C TYR A 188 1.34 18.19 3.39
N CYS A 189 0.17 18.05 2.81
CA CYS A 189 -0.58 19.20 2.30
C CYS A 189 -1.98 19.26 2.88
N THR A 190 -2.54 20.48 2.89
CA THR A 190 -3.98 20.69 2.87
C THR A 190 -4.42 20.76 1.41
N CYS A 191 -5.57 20.23 1.08
CA CYS A 191 -6.15 20.25 -0.26
C CYS A 191 -7.68 20.13 -0.18
N GLN A 192 -8.33 20.34 -1.30
CA GLN A 192 -9.78 20.23 -1.46
C GLN A 192 -10.09 19.25 -2.59
N ALA A 193 -11.16 18.48 -2.46
CA ALA A 193 -11.63 17.64 -3.56
C ALA A 193 -12.14 18.52 -4.71
N VAL A 194 -11.77 18.16 -5.93
CA VAL A 194 -12.27 18.87 -7.12
C VAL A 194 -13.75 18.58 -7.29
N ASN A 195 -14.54 19.61 -7.56
CA ASN A 195 -15.95 19.45 -7.83
C ASN A 195 -16.18 18.57 -9.06
N LYS A 196 -17.07 17.59 -8.94
CA LYS A 196 -17.45 16.71 -10.07
C LYS A 196 -18.31 17.45 -11.10
N PRO A 197 -18.23 17.08 -12.40
CA PRO A 197 -17.47 15.96 -12.98
C PRO A 197 -16.01 16.32 -13.23
N ASN A 198 -15.10 15.44 -12.86
CA ASN A 198 -13.68 15.56 -13.17
C ASN A 198 -13.27 14.51 -14.19
N ILE A 199 -12.59 14.94 -15.27
CA ILE A 199 -12.23 14.05 -16.39
C ILE A 199 -11.20 12.98 -16.02
N TYR A 200 -10.48 13.12 -14.90
CA TYR A 200 -9.43 12.19 -14.50
C TYR A 200 -9.92 11.05 -13.60
N ILE A 201 -10.97 11.30 -12.79
CA ILE A 201 -11.44 10.30 -11.81
C ILE A 201 -11.91 9.02 -12.51
N ASN A 202 -11.60 7.85 -11.93
CA ASN A 202 -11.90 6.52 -12.46
C ASN A 202 -11.21 6.17 -13.79
N LYS A 203 -10.21 6.94 -14.22
CA LYS A 203 -9.37 6.60 -15.38
C LYS A 203 -8.12 5.84 -14.95
N ASN A 204 -7.58 5.04 -15.87
CA ASN A 204 -6.31 4.33 -15.66
C ASN A 204 -5.15 5.18 -16.21
N ILE A 205 -4.14 5.43 -15.36
CA ILE A 205 -2.97 6.25 -15.69
C ILE A 205 -1.66 5.43 -15.73
N ALA A 206 -1.75 4.09 -15.65
CA ALA A 206 -0.59 3.23 -15.51
C ALA A 206 0.44 3.41 -16.64
N ASP A 207 0.00 3.64 -17.87
CA ASP A 207 0.87 3.83 -19.04
C ASP A 207 1.64 5.15 -19.02
N LEU A 208 1.16 6.15 -18.28
CA LEU A 208 1.76 7.48 -18.17
C LEU A 208 2.68 7.65 -16.98
N VAL A 209 2.64 6.71 -16.04
CA VAL A 209 3.37 6.81 -14.77
C VAL A 209 4.18 5.55 -14.55
N ASN A 210 5.47 5.72 -14.27
CA ASN A 210 6.27 4.58 -13.87
C ASN A 210 5.74 4.02 -12.53
N MET A 211 5.16 2.83 -12.57
CA MET A 211 4.55 2.15 -11.41
C MET A 211 5.58 1.50 -10.47
N THR A 212 6.86 1.89 -10.55
CA THR A 212 7.92 1.43 -9.65
C THR A 212 7.74 1.90 -8.20
N GLN A 213 8.73 1.60 -7.36
CA GLN A 213 8.71 1.84 -5.90
C GLN A 213 8.53 3.30 -5.48
N ASN A 214 8.93 4.29 -6.32
CA ASN A 214 8.72 5.69 -5.96
C ASN A 214 7.22 6.03 -5.95
N PRO A 215 6.64 6.44 -4.81
CA PRO A 215 5.23 6.77 -4.72
C PRO A 215 4.86 8.10 -5.40
N ILE A 216 5.84 8.95 -5.75
CA ILE A 216 5.62 10.30 -6.29
C ILE A 216 6.03 10.34 -7.76
N SER A 217 5.18 10.94 -8.59
CA SER A 217 5.46 11.23 -10.00
C SER A 217 4.82 12.58 -10.38
N TYR A 218 5.30 13.16 -11.49
CA TYR A 218 4.82 14.43 -12.01
C TYR A 218 4.53 14.30 -13.50
N ILE A 219 3.42 14.83 -13.94
CA ILE A 219 3.08 14.94 -15.36
C ILE A 219 2.81 16.42 -15.67
N ASN A 220 3.52 16.96 -16.65
CA ASN A 220 3.27 18.32 -17.11
C ASN A 220 2.09 18.31 -18.10
N GLY A 221 1.15 19.21 -17.90
CA GLY A 221 0.06 19.44 -18.84
C GLY A 221 0.57 19.98 -20.18
N ARG A 222 -0.21 19.77 -21.21
CA ARG A 222 0.07 20.40 -22.53
C ARG A 222 -0.02 21.93 -22.38
N LYS A 223 0.94 22.62 -22.93
CA LYS A 223 0.82 24.06 -23.19
C LYS A 223 -0.08 24.20 -24.42
N ASN A 224 -1.17 24.92 -24.27
CA ASN A 224 -1.94 25.40 -25.42
C ASN A 224 -1.12 26.36 -26.27
#